data_21f3e7b4d02d7cb5e325386115939c69
#
_entry.id   21f3e7b4d02d7cb5e325386115939c69
#
_cell.length_a   1.000
_cell.length_b   1.000
_cell.length_c   1.000
_cell.angle_alpha   90.00
_cell.angle_beta   90.00
_cell.angle_gamma   90.00
#
_symmetry.space_group_name_H-M   'P 1'
#
loop_
_entity.id
_entity.type
_entity.pdbx_description
1 polymer ?
#
loop_
_entity_poly.entity_id
_entity_poly.type
_entity_poly.pdbx_seq_one_letter_code
_entity_poly.pdbx_strand_id
1 'polypeptide(L)'
;MNSQDFIRQSTGFYIPKSRAQTIWRIIHTDPPLLVGIIVLCAFGLFVLYSASDGDQIMVQRQALIMLAGLVLMFIVSQFSPHFFRRWAPSLYGVGLALLILVLFIGVEDNGARSWLDLPGLPSFQPSETLKIVVPLLMAWYLASRPLPPRFKHLFWSAIMILIPAALIVVQNDTGTAIMVAMSGVFVVLLAGIRWRIVFTGIFALLLASPSWYLFLAQDHQKNRILTFFNPYRDPTGAGYNIIQSQIAIGSGGVYGKGYGNGAQSHLDFIPESNTDFILAVLAEEFGLLGVLFLISLYLFVLVRGFYIPMQRRICLVACWLAV
;
A
#
# COMPACT_ATOMS: atom_id res chain seq x y z
N MET A 1 3.17 -51.58 16.55
CA MET A 1 2.14 -50.52 16.50
C MET A 1 2.20 -49.98 15.08
N ASN A 2 1.18 -50.24 14.30
CA ASN A 2 1.21 -49.98 12.85
C ASN A 2 0.95 -48.49 12.58
N SER A 3 1.64 -47.87 11.62
CA SER A 3 1.48 -46.46 11.27
C SER A 3 0.02 -46.04 10.93
N GLN A 4 -0.82 -46.98 10.57
CA GLN A 4 -2.23 -46.75 10.34
C GLN A 4 -3.06 -46.54 11.63
N ASP A 5 -2.61 -47.06 12.77
CA ASP A 5 -3.31 -46.86 14.05
C ASP A 5 -3.05 -45.47 14.63
N PHE A 6 -1.88 -44.86 14.35
CA PHE A 6 -1.58 -43.52 14.72
C PHE A 6 -2.43 -42.47 13.98
N ILE A 7 -2.69 -42.70 12.69
CA ILE A 7 -3.56 -41.83 11.87
C ILE A 7 -5.02 -41.91 12.33
N ARG A 8 -5.50 -43.07 12.78
CA ARG A 8 -6.85 -43.21 13.34
C ARG A 8 -7.02 -42.53 14.69
N GLN A 9 -5.99 -42.48 15.53
CA GLN A 9 -6.05 -41.78 16.84
C GLN A 9 -5.93 -40.26 16.72
N SER A 10 -5.26 -39.73 15.70
CA SER A 10 -5.14 -38.29 15.48
C SER A 10 -6.39 -37.64 14.85
N THR A 11 -7.34 -38.45 14.32
CA THR A 11 -8.61 -37.96 13.80
C THR A 11 -9.71 -37.76 14.86
N GLY A 12 -9.41 -38.01 16.15
CA GLY A 12 -10.38 -38.07 17.26
C GLY A 12 -10.86 -36.73 17.85
N PHE A 13 -10.36 -35.58 17.41
CA PHE A 13 -10.92 -34.27 17.83
C PHE A 13 -11.61 -33.57 16.66
N TYR A 14 -12.73 -34.12 16.22
CA TYR A 14 -13.67 -33.39 15.37
C TYR A 14 -14.43 -32.38 16.24
N ILE A 15 -13.86 -31.19 16.43
CA ILE A 15 -14.60 -30.06 16.99
C ILE A 15 -15.62 -29.67 15.92
N PRO A 16 -16.95 -29.82 16.18
CA PRO A 16 -17.95 -29.42 15.20
C PRO A 16 -17.81 -27.92 14.97
N LYS A 17 -17.36 -27.56 13.76
CA LYS A 17 -17.24 -26.15 13.36
C LYS A 17 -18.61 -25.55 13.30
N SER A 18 -18.82 -24.38 13.91
CA SER A 18 -20.08 -23.67 13.82
C SER A 18 -20.43 -23.42 12.34
N ARG A 19 -21.73 -23.39 12.00
CA ARG A 19 -22.19 -23.06 10.63
C ARG A 19 -21.58 -21.77 10.11
N ALA A 20 -21.39 -20.77 10.98
CA ALA A 20 -20.72 -19.52 10.64
C ALA A 20 -19.28 -19.73 10.15
N GLN A 21 -18.47 -20.58 10.82
CA GLN A 21 -17.09 -20.87 10.39
C GLN A 21 -17.04 -21.59 9.03
N THR A 22 -18.06 -22.37 8.69
CA THR A 22 -18.17 -23.04 7.39
C THR A 22 -18.48 -22.03 6.29
N ILE A 23 -19.42 -21.10 6.52
CA ILE A 23 -19.80 -20.04 5.57
C ILE A 23 -18.59 -19.16 5.22
N TRP A 24 -17.86 -18.64 6.24
CA TRP A 24 -16.69 -17.80 6.02
C TRP A 24 -15.53 -18.49 5.29
N ARG A 25 -15.45 -19.83 5.40
CA ARG A 25 -14.49 -20.64 4.60
C ARG A 25 -14.91 -20.76 3.14
N ILE A 26 -16.20 -20.89 2.87
CA ILE A 26 -16.74 -20.93 1.50
C ILE A 26 -16.53 -19.57 0.82
N ILE A 27 -16.71 -18.49 1.56
CA ILE A 27 -16.56 -17.11 1.07
C ILE A 27 -15.07 -16.70 0.94
N HIS A 28 -14.12 -17.51 1.43
CA HIS A 28 -12.66 -17.26 1.36
C HIS A 28 -12.22 -15.92 2.00
N THR A 29 -13.02 -15.33 2.88
CA THR A 29 -12.71 -14.09 3.59
C THR A 29 -12.50 -14.33 5.08
N ASP A 30 -11.63 -13.52 5.69
CA ASP A 30 -11.38 -13.54 7.14
C ASP A 30 -12.26 -12.46 7.80
N PRO A 31 -13.23 -12.85 8.68
CA PRO A 31 -14.16 -11.90 9.27
C PRO A 31 -13.49 -10.77 10.08
N PRO A 32 -12.50 -11.04 10.95
CA PRO A 32 -11.84 -9.97 11.69
C PRO A 32 -11.12 -8.97 10.79
N LEU A 33 -10.48 -9.45 9.71
CA LEU A 33 -9.83 -8.58 8.73
C LEU A 33 -10.85 -7.69 8.02
N LEU A 34 -11.96 -8.29 7.57
CA LEU A 34 -13.04 -7.55 6.89
C LEU A 34 -13.63 -6.46 7.80
N VAL A 35 -13.91 -6.80 9.08
CA VAL A 35 -14.40 -5.82 10.05
C VAL A 35 -13.39 -4.69 10.25
N GLY A 36 -12.10 -5.00 10.38
CA GLY A 36 -11.06 -3.98 10.51
C GLY A 36 -11.01 -3.03 9.32
N ILE A 37 -11.13 -3.55 8.10
CA ILE A 37 -11.15 -2.73 6.88
C ILE A 37 -12.43 -1.86 6.84
N ILE A 38 -13.60 -2.41 7.16
CA ILE A 38 -14.87 -1.65 7.18
C ILE A 38 -14.80 -0.51 8.21
N VAL A 39 -14.28 -0.79 9.42
CA VAL A 39 -14.13 0.23 10.47
C VAL A 39 -13.16 1.31 10.02
N LEU A 40 -12.04 0.95 9.38
CA LEU A 40 -11.09 1.90 8.83
C LEU A 40 -11.72 2.78 7.73
N CYS A 41 -12.49 2.20 6.81
CA CYS A 41 -13.23 2.94 5.78
C CYS A 41 -14.26 3.87 6.38
N ALA A 42 -15.05 3.41 7.35
CA ALA A 42 -16.06 4.22 8.02
C ALA A 42 -15.43 5.39 8.78
N PHE A 43 -14.32 5.15 9.49
CA PHE A 43 -13.57 6.20 10.17
C PHE A 43 -12.98 7.21 9.19
N GLY A 44 -12.43 6.74 8.05
CA GLY A 44 -11.94 7.63 6.99
C GLY A 44 -13.04 8.52 6.39
N LEU A 45 -14.24 7.97 6.14
CA LEU A 45 -15.38 8.77 5.67
C LEU A 45 -15.86 9.77 6.72
N PHE A 46 -15.83 9.40 7.99
CA PHE A 46 -16.19 10.28 9.09
C PHE A 46 -15.25 11.50 9.19
N VAL A 47 -13.93 11.26 9.04
CA VAL A 47 -12.94 12.35 9.00
C VAL A 47 -13.08 13.18 7.73
N LEU A 48 -13.31 12.54 6.57
CA LEU A 48 -13.50 13.24 5.29
C LEU A 48 -14.71 14.18 5.33
N TYR A 49 -15.80 13.78 5.99
CA TYR A 49 -16.99 14.64 6.13
C TYR A 49 -16.66 15.94 6.87
N SER A 50 -15.82 15.88 7.89
CA SER A 50 -15.36 17.09 8.58
C SER A 50 -14.37 17.88 7.72
N ALA A 51 -13.39 17.20 7.11
CA ALA A 51 -12.36 17.84 6.27
C ALA A 51 -12.95 18.56 5.05
N SER A 52 -14.12 18.09 4.54
CA SER A 52 -14.84 18.69 3.40
C SER A 52 -15.90 19.69 3.76
N ASP A 53 -15.91 20.21 4.99
CA ASP A 53 -16.94 21.16 5.50
C ASP A 53 -18.38 20.64 5.32
N GLY A 54 -18.56 19.32 5.42
CA GLY A 54 -19.85 18.66 5.27
C GLY A 54 -20.33 18.49 3.83
N ASP A 55 -19.44 18.57 2.82
CA ASP A 55 -19.79 18.29 1.43
C ASP A 55 -20.24 16.83 1.24
N GLN A 56 -21.56 16.65 1.19
CA GLN A 56 -22.19 15.34 1.04
C GLN A 56 -21.86 14.70 -0.31
N ILE A 57 -21.67 15.49 -1.37
CA ILE A 57 -21.39 14.97 -2.73
C ILE A 57 -20.01 14.30 -2.75
N MET A 58 -19.02 14.98 -2.16
CA MET A 58 -17.66 14.45 -2.06
C MET A 58 -17.62 13.16 -1.24
N VAL A 59 -18.27 13.16 -0.08
CA VAL A 59 -18.33 11.98 0.80
C VAL A 59 -19.08 10.82 0.16
N GLN A 60 -20.20 11.06 -0.52
CA GLN A 60 -20.94 10.03 -1.26
C GLN A 60 -20.09 9.42 -2.39
N ARG A 61 -19.41 10.27 -3.16
CA ARG A 61 -18.49 9.81 -4.22
C ARG A 61 -17.40 8.91 -3.64
N GLN A 62 -16.78 9.32 -2.54
CA GLN A 62 -15.73 8.53 -1.88
C GLN A 62 -16.28 7.23 -1.30
N ALA A 63 -17.47 7.25 -0.68
CA ALA A 63 -18.15 6.07 -0.17
C ALA A 63 -18.45 5.05 -1.28
N LEU A 64 -18.90 5.51 -2.45
CA LEU A 64 -19.14 4.65 -3.62
C LEU A 64 -17.85 4.01 -4.13
N ILE A 65 -16.74 4.77 -4.18
CA ILE A 65 -15.43 4.25 -4.59
C ILE A 65 -14.95 3.19 -3.58
N MET A 66 -15.07 3.45 -2.28
CA MET A 66 -14.71 2.49 -1.22
C MET A 66 -15.58 1.23 -1.30
N LEU A 67 -16.88 1.38 -1.52
CA LEU A 67 -17.80 0.24 -1.70
C LEU A 67 -17.42 -0.59 -2.93
N ALA A 68 -17.13 0.06 -4.06
CA ALA A 68 -16.65 -0.62 -5.26
C ALA A 68 -15.33 -1.37 -5.00
N GLY A 69 -14.41 -0.78 -4.24
CA GLY A 69 -13.17 -1.43 -3.80
C GLY A 69 -13.41 -2.66 -2.92
N LEU A 70 -14.34 -2.59 -1.97
CA LEU A 70 -14.74 -3.72 -1.13
C LEU A 70 -15.37 -4.86 -1.95
N VAL A 71 -16.24 -4.53 -2.90
CA VAL A 71 -16.84 -5.50 -3.82
C VAL A 71 -15.77 -6.16 -4.68
N LEU A 72 -14.85 -5.37 -5.25
CA LEU A 72 -13.73 -5.90 -6.03
C LEU A 72 -12.84 -6.80 -5.19
N MET A 73 -12.50 -6.41 -3.97
CA MET A 73 -11.74 -7.23 -3.02
C MET A 73 -12.45 -8.57 -2.77
N PHE A 74 -13.76 -8.56 -2.58
CA PHE A 74 -14.56 -9.77 -2.40
C PHE A 74 -14.53 -10.66 -3.64
N ILE A 75 -14.70 -10.09 -4.84
CA ILE A 75 -14.60 -10.84 -6.12
C ILE A 75 -13.23 -11.47 -6.27
N VAL A 76 -12.17 -10.69 -6.05
CA VAL A 76 -10.78 -11.14 -6.15
C VAL A 76 -10.48 -12.27 -5.15
N SER A 77 -11.06 -12.25 -3.95
CA SER A 77 -10.87 -13.29 -2.93
C SER A 77 -11.44 -14.66 -3.33
N GLN A 78 -12.37 -14.71 -4.29
CA GLN A 78 -12.96 -15.98 -4.77
C GLN A 78 -12.02 -16.71 -5.75
N PHE A 79 -11.05 -16.03 -6.35
CA PHE A 79 -10.13 -16.68 -7.28
C PHE A 79 -9.04 -17.47 -6.54
N SER A 80 -8.69 -18.63 -7.11
CA SER A 80 -7.62 -19.43 -6.54
C SER A 80 -6.24 -18.77 -6.70
N PRO A 81 -5.29 -19.00 -5.78
CA PRO A 81 -3.91 -18.52 -5.91
C PRO A 81 -3.22 -18.95 -7.21
N HIS A 82 -3.62 -20.12 -7.74
CA HIS A 82 -3.10 -20.65 -9.02
C HIS A 82 -3.48 -19.76 -10.20
N PHE A 83 -4.67 -19.14 -10.18
CA PHE A 83 -5.09 -18.18 -11.19
C PHE A 83 -4.13 -16.98 -11.24
N PHE A 84 -3.87 -16.34 -10.11
CA PHE A 84 -2.95 -15.21 -10.03
C PHE A 84 -1.53 -15.60 -10.43
N ARG A 85 -1.06 -16.78 -10.01
CA ARG A 85 0.25 -17.29 -10.39
C ARG A 85 0.39 -17.45 -11.91
N ARG A 86 -0.67 -17.91 -12.59
CA ARG A 86 -0.65 -18.10 -14.06
C ARG A 86 -0.64 -16.78 -14.80
N TRP A 87 -1.40 -15.80 -14.31
CA TRP A 87 -1.58 -14.51 -14.99
C TRP A 87 -0.53 -13.45 -14.63
N ALA A 88 0.25 -13.64 -13.56
CA ALA A 88 1.23 -12.65 -13.09
C ALA A 88 2.21 -12.17 -14.18
N PRO A 89 2.83 -13.03 -15.00
CA PRO A 89 3.75 -12.55 -16.06
C PRO A 89 3.03 -11.76 -17.15
N SER A 90 1.81 -12.18 -17.53
CA SER A 90 1.01 -11.49 -18.57
C SER A 90 0.54 -10.13 -18.06
N LEU A 91 0.04 -10.05 -16.83
CA LEU A 91 -0.37 -8.78 -16.21
C LEU A 91 0.82 -7.81 -16.11
N TYR A 92 2.00 -8.31 -15.78
CA TYR A 92 3.21 -7.48 -15.75
C TYR A 92 3.57 -6.96 -17.15
N GLY A 93 3.52 -7.81 -18.17
CA GLY A 93 3.75 -7.40 -19.55
C GLY A 93 2.77 -6.33 -20.03
N VAL A 94 1.48 -6.50 -19.73
CA VAL A 94 0.44 -5.50 -20.00
C VAL A 94 0.70 -4.20 -19.23
N GLY A 95 1.05 -4.28 -17.93
CA GLY A 95 1.38 -3.12 -17.12
C GLY A 95 2.55 -2.32 -17.69
N LEU A 96 3.62 -3.00 -18.13
CA LEU A 96 4.76 -2.35 -18.79
C LEU A 96 4.35 -1.71 -20.14
N ALA A 97 3.55 -2.40 -20.94
CA ALA A 97 3.06 -1.85 -22.20
C ALA A 97 2.22 -0.59 -21.96
N LEU A 98 1.37 -0.57 -20.94
CA LEU A 98 0.60 0.61 -20.56
C LEU A 98 1.50 1.74 -20.04
N LEU A 99 2.55 1.47 -19.26
CA LEU A 99 3.52 2.50 -18.86
C LEU A 99 4.23 3.12 -20.05
N ILE A 100 4.63 2.30 -21.03
CA ILE A 100 5.25 2.78 -22.26
C ILE A 100 4.23 3.63 -23.06
N LEU A 101 2.98 3.19 -23.14
CA LEU A 101 1.92 3.93 -23.82
C LEU A 101 1.71 5.32 -23.22
N VAL A 102 1.70 5.43 -21.87
CA VAL A 102 1.57 6.72 -21.15
C VAL A 102 2.67 7.71 -21.56
N LEU A 103 3.89 7.26 -21.85
CA LEU A 103 4.96 8.16 -22.28
C LEU A 103 4.63 8.88 -23.59
N PHE A 104 3.83 8.25 -24.46
CA PHE A 104 3.46 8.82 -25.78
C PHE A 104 2.16 9.61 -25.75
N ILE A 105 1.12 9.10 -25.07
CA ILE A 105 -0.24 9.67 -25.11
C ILE A 105 -0.76 10.13 -23.75
N GLY A 106 0.06 10.04 -22.69
CA GLY A 106 -0.35 10.41 -21.34
C GLY A 106 -0.62 11.91 -21.20
N VAL A 107 -1.58 12.23 -20.34
CA VAL A 107 -1.90 13.60 -19.94
C VAL A 107 -1.01 14.01 -18.78
N GLU A 108 -0.52 15.24 -18.82
CA GLU A 108 0.26 15.84 -17.73
C GLU A 108 -0.67 16.37 -16.63
N ASP A 109 -0.41 15.92 -15.40
CA ASP A 109 -1.03 16.44 -14.19
C ASP A 109 0.09 16.74 -13.18
N ASN A 110 0.08 17.98 -12.64
CA ASN A 110 1.08 18.46 -11.67
C ASN A 110 2.56 18.23 -12.10
N GLY A 111 2.85 18.32 -13.40
CA GLY A 111 4.19 18.15 -13.96
C GLY A 111 4.62 16.68 -14.14
N ALA A 112 3.74 15.72 -13.90
CA ALA A 112 3.96 14.30 -14.16
C ALA A 112 3.04 13.82 -15.30
N ARG A 113 3.59 13.16 -16.31
CA ARG A 113 2.82 12.55 -17.39
C ARG A 113 2.50 11.11 -17.04
N SER A 114 1.43 10.89 -16.24
CA SER A 114 1.16 9.59 -15.62
C SER A 114 -0.28 9.08 -15.83
N TRP A 115 -1.18 9.90 -16.38
CA TRP A 115 -2.59 9.58 -16.55
C TRP A 115 -2.95 9.23 -17.99
N LEU A 116 -3.82 8.23 -18.15
CA LEU A 116 -4.46 7.89 -19.41
C LEU A 116 -5.91 8.34 -19.36
N ASP A 117 -6.25 9.32 -20.22
CA ASP A 117 -7.63 9.72 -20.47
C ASP A 117 -8.11 9.05 -21.75
N LEU A 118 -8.95 8.04 -21.59
CA LEU A 118 -9.59 7.35 -22.71
C LEU A 118 -11.05 7.82 -22.83
N PRO A 119 -11.53 8.16 -24.03
CA PRO A 119 -12.90 8.61 -24.23
C PRO A 119 -13.91 7.59 -23.67
N GLY A 120 -14.76 8.03 -22.74
CA GLY A 120 -15.78 7.18 -22.11
C GLY A 120 -15.34 6.33 -20.91
N LEU A 121 -14.07 6.40 -20.51
CA LEU A 121 -13.55 5.76 -19.29
C LEU A 121 -13.06 6.83 -18.31
N PRO A 122 -13.12 6.57 -16.99
CA PRO A 122 -12.48 7.46 -16.03
C PRO A 122 -10.96 7.48 -16.27
N SER A 123 -10.33 8.61 -15.98
CA SER A 123 -8.87 8.74 -16.01
C SER A 123 -8.21 7.64 -15.16
N PHE A 124 -7.23 6.96 -15.73
CA PHE A 124 -6.59 5.79 -15.12
C PHE A 124 -5.08 5.96 -15.12
N GLN A 125 -4.45 5.68 -13.97
CA GLN A 125 -3.01 5.69 -13.83
C GLN A 125 -2.47 4.25 -13.82
N PRO A 126 -1.75 3.79 -14.87
CA PRO A 126 -1.26 2.41 -14.96
C PRO A 126 -0.28 2.01 -13.85
N SER A 127 0.50 2.94 -13.33
CA SER A 127 1.42 2.71 -12.22
C SER A 127 0.71 2.26 -10.93
N GLU A 128 -0.55 2.66 -10.70
CA GLU A 128 -1.34 2.19 -9.56
C GLU A 128 -1.55 0.66 -9.60
N THR A 129 -1.85 0.13 -10.79
CA THR A 129 -1.99 -1.32 -10.97
C THR A 129 -0.68 -2.06 -10.71
N LEU A 130 0.46 -1.46 -11.06
CA LEU A 130 1.77 -2.08 -10.88
C LEU A 130 2.20 -2.23 -9.43
N LYS A 131 1.66 -1.43 -8.51
CA LYS A 131 1.86 -1.63 -7.05
C LYS A 131 1.39 -3.02 -6.59
N ILE A 132 0.40 -3.60 -7.29
CA ILE A 132 -0.14 -4.94 -7.00
C ILE A 132 0.53 -6.00 -7.88
N VAL A 133 0.76 -5.69 -9.16
CA VAL A 133 1.27 -6.65 -10.14
C VAL A 133 2.74 -6.98 -9.92
N VAL A 134 3.57 -6.01 -9.52
CA VAL A 134 5.00 -6.25 -9.24
C VAL A 134 5.20 -7.23 -8.09
N PRO A 135 4.59 -7.07 -6.89
CA PRO A 135 4.69 -8.08 -5.84
C PRO A 135 4.11 -9.44 -6.25
N LEU A 136 3.05 -9.46 -7.06
CA LEU A 136 2.50 -10.71 -7.59
C LEU A 136 3.49 -11.44 -8.50
N LEU A 137 4.18 -10.71 -9.38
CA LEU A 137 5.25 -11.26 -10.22
C LEU A 137 6.43 -11.76 -9.38
N MET A 138 6.83 -11.01 -8.34
CA MET A 138 7.90 -11.44 -7.43
C MET A 138 7.52 -12.73 -6.69
N ALA A 139 6.28 -12.83 -6.20
CA ALA A 139 5.77 -14.04 -5.58
C ALA A 139 5.76 -15.22 -6.57
N TRP A 140 5.34 -15.00 -7.81
CA TRP A 140 5.39 -16.01 -8.88
C TRP A 140 6.82 -16.48 -9.16
N TYR A 141 7.75 -15.55 -9.30
CA TYR A 141 9.14 -15.86 -9.64
C TYR A 141 9.84 -16.62 -8.52
N LEU A 142 9.68 -16.20 -7.26
CA LEU A 142 10.35 -16.78 -6.10
C LEU A 142 9.70 -18.08 -5.63
N ALA A 143 8.39 -18.29 -5.85
CA ALA A 143 7.69 -19.52 -5.45
C ALA A 143 8.25 -20.81 -6.09
N SER A 144 8.91 -20.69 -7.25
CA SER A 144 9.52 -21.82 -7.98
C SER A 144 11.00 -22.01 -7.66
N ARG A 145 11.56 -21.28 -6.69
CA ARG A 145 13.00 -21.24 -6.42
C ARG A 145 13.31 -21.67 -4.99
N PRO A 146 14.50 -22.26 -4.76
CA PRO A 146 14.93 -22.59 -3.40
C PRO A 146 15.09 -21.32 -2.56
N LEU A 147 14.59 -21.34 -1.33
CA LEU A 147 14.74 -20.28 -0.35
C LEU A 147 15.85 -20.63 0.65
N PRO A 148 16.71 -19.71 1.07
CA PRO A 148 16.81 -18.30 0.63
C PRO A 148 17.32 -18.15 -0.81
N PRO A 149 16.88 -17.10 -1.54
CA PRO A 149 17.21 -16.94 -2.95
C PRO A 149 18.70 -16.71 -3.14
N ARG A 150 19.29 -17.37 -4.18
CA ARG A 150 20.69 -17.17 -4.58
C ARG A 150 20.87 -15.80 -5.23
N PHE A 151 22.10 -15.28 -5.27
CA PHE A 151 22.43 -13.97 -5.87
C PHE A 151 21.87 -13.80 -7.30
N LYS A 152 21.95 -14.84 -8.14
CA LYS A 152 21.36 -14.82 -9.49
C LYS A 152 19.85 -14.51 -9.49
N HIS A 153 19.11 -15.06 -8.54
CA HIS A 153 17.65 -14.83 -8.44
C HIS A 153 17.33 -13.44 -7.91
N LEU A 154 18.16 -12.91 -7.01
CA LEU A 154 18.05 -11.54 -6.52
C LEU A 154 18.32 -10.52 -7.64
N PHE A 155 19.32 -10.78 -8.49
CA PHE A 155 19.63 -9.94 -9.63
C PHE A 155 18.46 -9.84 -10.61
N TRP A 156 17.84 -10.98 -10.98
CA TRP A 156 16.67 -10.97 -11.84
C TRP A 156 15.45 -10.34 -11.17
N SER A 157 15.24 -10.54 -9.86
CA SER A 157 14.20 -9.83 -9.10
C SER A 157 14.44 -8.32 -9.13
N ALA A 158 15.66 -7.87 -8.95
CA ALA A 158 16.00 -6.45 -9.02
C ALA A 158 15.69 -5.87 -10.42
N ILE A 159 16.04 -6.55 -11.49
CA ILE A 159 15.70 -6.11 -12.86
C ILE A 159 14.18 -5.98 -13.03
N MET A 160 13.42 -6.99 -12.63
CA MET A 160 11.95 -6.97 -12.73
C MET A 160 11.30 -5.86 -11.91
N ILE A 161 11.91 -5.42 -10.83
CA ILE A 161 11.45 -4.29 -10.01
C ILE A 161 11.89 -2.95 -10.62
N LEU A 162 13.13 -2.87 -11.08
CA LEU A 162 13.73 -1.62 -11.55
C LEU A 162 13.19 -1.18 -12.91
N ILE A 163 12.79 -2.10 -13.81
CA ILE A 163 12.24 -1.74 -15.12
C ILE A 163 10.99 -0.85 -14.98
N PRO A 164 9.91 -1.27 -14.28
CA PRO A 164 8.74 -0.42 -14.12
C PRO A 164 9.05 0.86 -13.32
N ALA A 165 9.87 0.77 -12.27
CA ALA A 165 10.26 1.94 -11.49
C ALA A 165 10.99 2.98 -12.34
N ALA A 166 11.93 2.57 -13.21
CA ALA A 166 12.63 3.48 -14.11
C ALA A 166 11.69 4.14 -15.13
N LEU A 167 10.74 3.38 -15.70
CA LEU A 167 9.74 3.95 -16.62
C LEU A 167 8.87 5.00 -15.93
N ILE A 168 8.49 4.78 -14.66
CA ILE A 168 7.69 5.74 -13.88
C ILE A 168 8.54 6.98 -13.52
N VAL A 169 9.83 6.83 -13.21
CA VAL A 169 10.74 7.98 -13.01
C VAL A 169 10.84 8.84 -14.26
N VAL A 170 10.88 8.24 -15.47
CA VAL A 170 10.88 8.98 -16.75
C VAL A 170 9.57 9.78 -16.94
N GLN A 171 8.47 9.34 -16.33
CA GLN A 171 7.18 10.06 -16.32
C GLN A 171 7.15 11.22 -15.29
N ASN A 172 8.26 11.53 -14.63
CA ASN A 172 8.39 12.51 -13.53
C ASN A 172 7.61 12.17 -12.25
N ASP A 173 7.15 10.92 -12.08
CA ASP A 173 6.45 10.45 -10.89
C ASP A 173 7.38 9.62 -9.98
N THR A 174 8.31 10.28 -9.34
CA THR A 174 9.29 9.63 -8.46
C THR A 174 8.63 8.98 -7.23
N GLY A 175 7.54 9.57 -6.72
CA GLY A 175 6.82 9.05 -5.55
C GLY A 175 6.24 7.66 -5.81
N THR A 176 5.50 7.52 -6.89
CA THR A 176 4.91 6.23 -7.31
C THR A 176 5.98 5.21 -7.70
N ALA A 177 7.09 5.64 -8.33
CA ALA A 177 8.23 4.76 -8.64
C ALA A 177 8.80 4.10 -7.39
N ILE A 178 9.01 4.87 -6.31
CA ILE A 178 9.49 4.35 -5.03
C ILE A 178 8.47 3.36 -4.43
N MET A 179 7.18 3.67 -4.46
CA MET A 179 6.14 2.79 -3.93
C MET A 179 6.09 1.45 -4.67
N VAL A 180 6.16 1.47 -6.01
CA VAL A 180 6.21 0.25 -6.85
C VAL A 180 7.47 -0.55 -6.57
N ALA A 181 8.64 0.10 -6.46
CA ALA A 181 9.89 -0.58 -6.14
C ALA A 181 9.83 -1.22 -4.75
N MET A 182 9.36 -0.47 -3.74
CA MET A 182 9.26 -0.97 -2.36
C MET A 182 8.29 -2.14 -2.24
N SER A 183 7.17 -2.15 -2.99
CA SER A 183 6.22 -3.25 -2.99
C SER A 183 6.87 -4.57 -3.46
N GLY A 184 7.71 -4.51 -4.49
CA GLY A 184 8.48 -5.66 -4.98
C GLY A 184 9.60 -6.09 -4.01
N VAL A 185 10.37 -5.13 -3.51
CA VAL A 185 11.45 -5.37 -2.52
C VAL A 185 10.89 -6.05 -1.27
N PHE A 186 9.71 -5.64 -0.81
CA PHE A 186 9.07 -6.22 0.37
C PHE A 186 8.81 -7.73 0.21
N VAL A 187 8.34 -8.19 -0.96
CA VAL A 187 8.15 -9.62 -1.23
C VAL A 187 9.48 -10.36 -1.22
N VAL A 188 10.53 -9.74 -1.79
CA VAL A 188 11.88 -10.32 -1.81
C VAL A 188 12.45 -10.43 -0.39
N LEU A 189 12.19 -9.45 0.49
CA LEU A 189 12.55 -9.52 1.92
C LEU A 189 11.82 -10.66 2.64
N LEU A 190 10.52 -10.82 2.41
CA LEU A 190 9.72 -11.91 2.96
C LEU A 190 10.17 -13.31 2.49
N ALA A 191 10.82 -13.41 1.33
CA ALA A 191 11.41 -14.65 0.83
C ALA A 191 12.66 -15.10 1.62
N GLY A 192 13.12 -14.31 2.60
CA GLY A 192 14.20 -14.69 3.51
C GLY A 192 15.59 -14.35 2.98
N ILE A 193 15.80 -13.12 2.54
CA ILE A 193 17.13 -12.63 2.16
C ILE A 193 18.07 -12.61 3.37
N ARG A 194 19.34 -12.88 3.13
CA ARG A 194 20.40 -12.69 4.13
C ARG A 194 20.53 -11.21 4.49
N TRP A 195 20.45 -10.87 5.76
CA TRP A 195 20.54 -9.50 6.26
C TRP A 195 21.78 -8.75 5.76
N ARG A 196 22.88 -9.46 5.53
CA ARG A 196 24.10 -8.86 4.92
C ARG A 196 23.81 -8.21 3.56
N ILE A 197 22.98 -8.83 2.70
CA ILE A 197 22.64 -8.30 1.38
C ILE A 197 21.74 -7.06 1.54
N VAL A 198 20.81 -7.08 2.50
CA VAL A 198 19.95 -5.94 2.80
C VAL A 198 20.79 -4.73 3.25
N PHE A 199 21.69 -4.94 4.23
CA PHE A 199 22.57 -3.87 4.71
C PHE A 199 23.52 -3.36 3.63
N THR A 200 24.07 -4.25 2.78
CA THR A 200 24.91 -3.84 1.65
C THR A 200 24.13 -3.02 0.65
N GLY A 201 22.86 -3.41 0.35
CA GLY A 201 21.97 -2.65 -0.53
C GLY A 201 21.63 -1.26 0.02
N ILE A 202 21.28 -1.17 1.28
CA ILE A 202 21.02 0.11 1.96
C ILE A 202 22.28 1.00 1.93
N PHE A 203 23.44 0.43 2.26
CA PHE A 203 24.70 1.16 2.24
C PHE A 203 25.06 1.67 0.84
N ALA A 204 24.86 0.83 -0.19
CA ALA A 204 25.06 1.24 -1.59
C ALA A 204 24.11 2.38 -2.00
N LEU A 205 22.84 2.33 -1.60
CA LEU A 205 21.88 3.42 -1.85
C LEU A 205 22.26 4.71 -1.12
N LEU A 206 22.73 4.62 0.13
CA LEU A 206 23.22 5.79 0.87
C LEU A 206 24.45 6.41 0.23
N LEU A 207 25.37 5.60 -0.31
CA LEU A 207 26.54 6.11 -1.04
C LEU A 207 26.15 6.69 -2.43
N ALA A 208 25.15 6.13 -3.10
CA ALA A 208 24.70 6.60 -4.40
C ALA A 208 23.83 7.88 -4.30
N SER A 209 23.15 8.11 -3.16
CA SER A 209 22.22 9.22 -3.01
C SER A 209 22.84 10.61 -3.18
N PRO A 210 24.07 10.92 -2.68
CA PRO A 210 24.70 12.21 -2.93
C PRO A 210 25.03 12.42 -4.42
N SER A 211 25.49 11.35 -5.08
CA SER A 211 25.81 11.42 -6.52
C SER A 211 24.54 11.66 -7.35
N TRP A 212 23.46 10.98 -7.01
CA TRP A 212 22.15 11.24 -7.65
C TRP A 212 21.68 12.68 -7.43
N TYR A 213 21.77 13.20 -6.20
CA TYR A 213 21.35 14.55 -5.86
C TYR A 213 22.17 15.62 -6.62
N LEU A 214 23.47 15.43 -6.76
CA LEU A 214 24.35 16.41 -7.40
C LEU A 214 24.24 16.40 -8.94
N PHE A 215 24.16 15.21 -9.56
CA PHE A 215 24.32 15.07 -11.00
C PHE A 215 23.03 14.74 -11.77
N LEU A 216 22.05 14.09 -11.12
CA LEU A 216 20.88 13.54 -11.80
C LEU A 216 19.55 14.17 -11.34
N ALA A 217 19.49 14.71 -10.11
CA ALA A 217 18.26 15.27 -9.58
C ALA A 217 17.89 16.58 -10.28
N GLN A 218 16.64 16.68 -10.72
CA GLN A 218 16.08 17.88 -11.32
C GLN A 218 15.81 18.95 -10.24
N ASP A 219 15.73 20.23 -10.63
CA ASP A 219 15.60 21.34 -9.67
C ASP A 219 14.34 21.24 -8.81
N HIS A 220 13.22 20.77 -9.37
CA HIS A 220 12.01 20.55 -8.59
C HIS A 220 12.17 19.43 -7.54
N GLN A 221 12.94 18.37 -7.82
CA GLN A 221 13.23 17.30 -6.87
C GLN A 221 14.16 17.80 -5.75
N LYS A 222 15.17 18.59 -6.11
CA LYS A 222 16.07 19.24 -5.14
C LYS A 222 15.29 20.17 -4.22
N ASN A 223 14.39 20.98 -4.79
CA ASN A 223 13.54 21.88 -4.02
C ASN A 223 12.61 21.12 -3.08
N ARG A 224 11.98 20.02 -3.50
CA ARG A 224 11.18 19.15 -2.60
C ARG A 224 11.99 18.63 -1.41
N ILE A 225 13.22 18.16 -1.63
CA ILE A 225 14.10 17.69 -0.56
C ILE A 225 14.46 18.85 0.38
N LEU A 226 14.86 20.00 -0.15
CA LEU A 226 15.21 21.16 0.66
C LEU A 226 14.03 21.69 1.47
N THR A 227 12.84 21.75 0.87
CA THR A 227 11.60 22.18 1.55
C THR A 227 11.18 21.17 2.62
N PHE A 228 11.42 19.87 2.43
CA PHE A 228 11.16 18.87 3.45
C PHE A 228 12.01 19.08 4.71
N PHE A 229 13.31 19.39 4.56
CA PHE A 229 14.20 19.66 5.69
C PHE A 229 14.04 21.07 6.27
N ASN A 230 13.66 22.05 5.45
CA ASN A 230 13.45 23.43 5.90
C ASN A 230 12.25 24.06 5.15
N PRO A 231 11.01 23.83 5.63
CA PRO A 231 9.80 24.39 5.01
C PRO A 231 9.78 25.92 5.04
N TYR A 232 10.44 26.54 6.01
CA TYR A 232 10.50 28.00 6.18
C TYR A 232 11.34 28.72 5.12
N ARG A 233 12.02 27.98 4.23
CA ARG A 233 12.76 28.57 3.11
C ARG A 233 11.82 29.16 2.06
N ASP A 234 10.64 28.57 1.87
CA ASP A 234 9.58 29.04 0.97
C ASP A 234 8.22 28.95 1.66
N PRO A 235 7.93 29.86 2.61
CA PRO A 235 6.76 29.77 3.47
C PRO A 235 5.44 30.05 2.76
N THR A 236 5.48 30.64 1.57
CA THR A 236 4.29 31.00 0.77
C THR A 236 4.10 30.08 -0.45
N GLY A 237 5.10 29.28 -0.79
CA GLY A 237 5.06 28.33 -1.90
C GLY A 237 5.04 26.87 -1.42
N ALA A 238 6.02 26.07 -1.84
CA ALA A 238 6.06 24.64 -1.57
C ALA A 238 6.10 24.26 -0.08
N GLY A 239 6.58 25.14 0.80
CA GLY A 239 6.60 24.94 2.26
C GLY A 239 5.29 25.26 2.96
N TYR A 240 4.37 25.99 2.32
CA TYR A 240 3.14 26.49 2.95
C TYR A 240 2.30 25.36 3.56
N ASN A 241 1.96 24.35 2.76
CA ASN A 241 1.13 23.23 3.21
C ASN A 241 1.77 22.46 4.37
N ILE A 242 3.10 22.30 4.36
CA ILE A 242 3.84 21.63 5.45
C ILE A 242 3.77 22.44 6.73
N ILE A 243 3.95 23.75 6.65
CA ILE A 243 3.88 24.65 7.83
C ILE A 243 2.47 24.65 8.40
N GLN A 244 1.44 24.80 7.57
CA GLN A 244 0.06 24.81 8.03
C GLN A 244 -0.37 23.47 8.65
N SER A 245 0.05 22.34 8.06
CA SER A 245 -0.21 21.03 8.64
C SER A 245 0.51 20.82 9.98
N GLN A 246 1.75 21.31 10.13
CA GLN A 246 2.45 21.30 11.41
C GLN A 246 1.74 22.12 12.49
N ILE A 247 1.23 23.32 12.11
CA ILE A 247 0.43 24.15 13.03
C ILE A 247 -0.86 23.44 13.43
N ALA A 248 -1.57 22.84 12.46
CA ALA A 248 -2.80 22.09 12.73
C ALA A 248 -2.55 20.93 13.71
N ILE A 249 -1.57 20.06 13.41
CA ILE A 249 -1.19 18.93 14.26
C ILE A 249 -0.79 19.40 15.67
N GLY A 250 0.05 20.44 15.74
CA GLY A 250 0.52 21.00 17.03
C GLY A 250 -0.60 21.61 17.87
N SER A 251 -1.58 22.22 17.21
CA SER A 251 -2.72 22.89 17.88
C SER A 251 -3.74 21.91 18.44
N GLY A 252 -3.80 20.66 17.94
CA GLY A 252 -4.73 19.63 18.41
C GLY A 252 -4.39 19.05 19.79
N GLY A 253 -3.12 19.13 20.22
CA GLY A 253 -2.71 18.61 21.52
C GLY A 253 -3.02 17.12 21.71
N VAL A 254 -3.41 16.72 22.94
CA VAL A 254 -3.71 15.31 23.26
C VAL A 254 -5.13 14.92 22.86
N TYR A 255 -6.10 15.78 23.14
CA TYR A 255 -7.54 15.46 23.00
C TYR A 255 -8.20 16.05 21.76
N GLY A 256 -7.48 16.91 21.03
CA GLY A 256 -8.05 17.63 19.89
C GLY A 256 -8.91 18.85 20.29
N LYS A 257 -9.32 19.61 19.28
CA LYS A 257 -10.23 20.76 19.44
C LYS A 257 -11.71 20.35 19.41
N GLY A 258 -12.00 19.12 19.08
CA GLY A 258 -13.33 18.58 18.85
C GLY A 258 -13.70 18.50 17.37
N TYR A 259 -14.61 17.60 17.03
CA TYR A 259 -15.07 17.37 15.67
C TYR A 259 -15.68 18.62 15.05
N GLY A 260 -15.27 18.96 13.83
CA GLY A 260 -15.75 20.16 13.13
C GLY A 260 -15.24 21.49 13.70
N ASN A 261 -14.27 21.48 14.63
CA ASN A 261 -13.72 22.68 15.25
C ASN A 261 -12.25 22.95 14.85
N GLY A 262 -11.78 22.34 13.78
CA GLY A 262 -10.46 22.54 13.22
C GLY A 262 -10.34 23.89 12.53
N ALA A 263 -9.68 24.88 13.15
CA ALA A 263 -9.55 26.23 12.57
C ALA A 263 -8.69 26.24 11.31
N GLN A 264 -7.67 25.37 11.22
CA GLN A 264 -6.79 25.32 10.06
C GLN A 264 -7.41 24.60 8.85
N SER A 265 -8.28 23.62 9.10
CA SER A 265 -9.00 22.88 8.07
C SER A 265 -10.18 23.66 7.49
N HIS A 266 -11.00 24.27 8.36
CA HIS A 266 -12.25 24.94 7.94
C HIS A 266 -12.05 26.38 7.40
N LEU A 267 -10.89 27.00 7.62
CA LEU A 267 -10.58 28.33 7.09
C LEU A 267 -9.73 28.27 5.81
N ASP A 268 -9.69 27.15 5.12
CA ASP A 268 -8.95 26.93 3.87
C ASP A 268 -7.45 27.25 3.96
N PHE A 269 -6.86 27.22 5.18
CA PHE A 269 -5.42 27.41 5.32
C PHE A 269 -4.62 26.21 4.79
N ILE A 270 -5.26 25.04 4.65
CA ILE A 270 -4.64 23.84 4.07
C ILE A 270 -5.36 23.53 2.75
N PRO A 271 -4.82 23.89 1.56
CA PRO A 271 -5.49 23.74 0.28
C PRO A 271 -5.87 22.28 -0.06
N GLU A 272 -5.09 21.30 0.39
CA GLU A 272 -5.29 19.87 0.12
C GLU A 272 -5.74 19.11 1.39
N SER A 273 -6.56 19.76 2.23
CA SER A 273 -7.06 19.20 3.50
C SER A 273 -7.84 17.90 3.32
N ASN A 274 -8.53 17.73 2.19
CA ASN A 274 -9.40 16.60 1.89
C ASN A 274 -8.66 15.36 1.33
N THR A 275 -7.41 15.54 0.89
CA THR A 275 -6.59 14.52 0.22
C THR A 275 -5.30 14.27 0.97
N ASP A 276 -4.23 14.99 0.64
CA ASP A 276 -2.87 14.72 1.10
C ASP A 276 -2.66 15.05 2.58
N PHE A 277 -3.38 16.04 3.11
CA PHE A 277 -3.22 16.54 4.47
C PHE A 277 -4.39 16.19 5.41
N ILE A 278 -5.26 15.21 5.04
CA ILE A 278 -6.38 14.77 5.89
C ILE A 278 -5.95 14.29 7.28
N LEU A 279 -4.71 13.79 7.42
CA LEU A 279 -4.14 13.44 8.72
C LEU A 279 -3.94 14.67 9.62
N ALA A 280 -3.66 15.84 9.05
CA ALA A 280 -3.53 17.08 9.82
C ALA A 280 -4.89 17.51 10.38
N VAL A 281 -5.97 17.37 9.60
CA VAL A 281 -7.35 17.60 10.06
C VAL A 281 -7.70 16.65 11.21
N LEU A 282 -7.45 15.36 11.04
CA LEU A 282 -7.66 14.36 12.10
C LEU A 282 -6.92 14.72 13.38
N ALA A 283 -5.63 15.13 13.25
CA ALA A 283 -4.81 15.45 14.40
C ALA A 283 -5.23 16.76 15.07
N GLU A 284 -5.76 17.74 14.33
CA GLU A 284 -6.30 18.97 14.88
C GLU A 284 -7.60 18.70 15.67
N GLU A 285 -8.51 17.89 15.11
CA GLU A 285 -9.83 17.68 15.69
C GLU A 285 -9.84 16.64 16.84
N PHE A 286 -9.08 15.55 16.69
CA PHE A 286 -9.07 14.44 17.67
C PHE A 286 -7.76 14.34 18.46
N GLY A 287 -6.78 15.17 18.15
CA GLY A 287 -5.50 15.20 18.82
C GLY A 287 -4.69 13.90 18.65
N LEU A 288 -3.76 13.71 19.57
CA LEU A 288 -2.91 12.51 19.61
C LEU A 288 -3.73 11.21 19.74
N LEU A 289 -4.84 11.24 20.50
CA LEU A 289 -5.69 10.05 20.68
C LEU A 289 -6.32 9.60 19.37
N GLY A 290 -6.80 10.53 18.53
CA GLY A 290 -7.34 10.20 17.20
C GLY A 290 -6.28 9.58 16.29
N VAL A 291 -5.06 10.13 16.28
CA VAL A 291 -3.94 9.59 15.51
C VAL A 291 -3.55 8.19 16.00
N LEU A 292 -3.45 7.96 17.33
CA LEU A 292 -3.16 6.65 17.89
C LEU A 292 -4.25 5.63 17.57
N PHE A 293 -5.51 6.04 17.57
CA PHE A 293 -6.62 5.18 17.17
C PHE A 293 -6.50 4.77 15.69
N LEU A 294 -6.21 5.70 14.80
CA LEU A 294 -5.97 5.42 13.38
C LEU A 294 -4.80 4.43 13.20
N ILE A 295 -3.66 4.70 13.86
CA ILE A 295 -2.49 3.81 13.82
C ILE A 295 -2.85 2.41 14.33
N SER A 296 -3.63 2.30 15.41
CA SER A 296 -4.06 1.00 15.95
C SER A 296 -4.93 0.21 14.98
N LEU A 297 -5.81 0.88 14.22
CA LEU A 297 -6.61 0.24 13.17
C LEU A 297 -5.72 -0.26 12.02
N TYR A 298 -4.76 0.54 11.56
CA TYR A 298 -3.80 0.10 10.54
C TYR A 298 -2.96 -1.08 11.03
N LEU A 299 -2.43 -1.03 12.25
CA LEU A 299 -1.66 -2.12 12.84
C LEU A 299 -2.50 -3.40 12.97
N PHE A 300 -3.77 -3.29 13.38
CA PHE A 300 -4.66 -4.43 13.44
C PHE A 300 -4.84 -5.09 12.07
N VAL A 301 -5.12 -4.30 11.01
CA VAL A 301 -5.27 -4.81 9.64
C VAL A 301 -3.98 -5.48 9.16
N LEU A 302 -2.82 -4.83 9.37
CA LEU A 302 -1.52 -5.37 8.99
C LEU A 302 -1.18 -6.67 9.71
N VAL A 303 -1.29 -6.68 11.03
CA VAL A 303 -1.00 -7.88 11.84
C VAL A 303 -1.91 -9.02 11.45
N ARG A 304 -3.21 -8.76 11.25
CA ARG A 304 -4.16 -9.78 10.81
C ARG A 304 -3.85 -10.29 9.42
N GLY A 305 -3.48 -9.39 8.49
CA GLY A 305 -3.07 -9.74 7.13
C GLY A 305 -1.82 -10.65 7.11
N PHE A 306 -0.85 -10.43 8.01
CA PHE A 306 0.31 -11.31 8.17
C PHE A 306 0.00 -12.63 8.88
N TYR A 307 -0.92 -12.61 9.84
CA TYR A 307 -1.29 -13.80 10.61
C TYR A 307 -1.92 -14.90 9.74
N ILE A 308 -2.76 -14.53 8.77
CA ILE A 308 -3.46 -15.47 7.89
C ILE A 308 -2.50 -16.39 7.13
N PRO A 309 -1.48 -15.91 6.39
CA PRO A 309 -0.55 -16.77 5.68
C PRO A 309 0.35 -17.58 6.62
N MET A 310 0.70 -17.05 7.80
CA MET A 310 1.48 -17.80 8.80
C MET A 310 0.72 -19.03 9.32
N GLN A 311 -0.56 -18.91 9.64
CA GLN A 311 -1.38 -20.05 10.03
C GLN A 311 -1.46 -21.14 8.95
N ARG A 312 -1.56 -20.74 7.68
CA ARG A 312 -1.60 -21.70 6.56
C ARG A 312 -0.27 -22.42 6.38
N ARG A 313 0.87 -21.76 6.62
CA ARG A 313 2.19 -22.40 6.58
C ARG A 313 2.37 -23.43 7.71
N ILE A 314 1.93 -23.12 8.92
CA ILE A 314 1.97 -24.05 10.06
C ILE A 314 1.11 -25.29 9.78
N CYS A 315 -0.08 -25.12 9.19
CA CYS A 315 -0.93 -26.24 8.76
C CYS A 315 -0.27 -27.12 7.67
N LEU A 316 0.41 -26.48 6.70
CA LEU A 316 1.14 -27.22 5.64
C LEU A 316 2.34 -27.97 6.21
N VAL A 317 3.10 -27.39 7.14
CA VAL A 317 4.23 -28.06 7.81
C VAL A 317 3.74 -29.17 8.73
N ALA A 318 2.65 -28.97 9.46
CA ALA A 318 2.03 -30.01 10.27
C ALA A 318 1.48 -31.17 9.44
N CYS A 319 0.89 -30.90 8.26
CA CYS A 319 0.52 -31.96 7.31
C CYS A 319 1.73 -32.70 6.72
N TRP A 320 2.85 -32.01 6.51
CA TRP A 320 4.10 -32.63 6.00
C TRP A 320 4.81 -33.48 7.04
N LEU A 321 4.69 -33.15 8.31
CA LEU A 321 5.25 -33.95 9.42
C LEU A 321 4.34 -35.12 9.79
N ALA A 322 3.11 -35.18 9.29
CA ALA A 322 2.15 -36.26 9.54
C ALA A 322 2.10 -37.30 8.39
N VAL A 323 2.90 -37.15 7.33
CA VAL A 323 3.15 -38.10 6.25
C VAL A 323 4.55 -38.67 6.38
#